data_64bfd47072718ecce97204b6610827e1
#
_entry.id   64bfd47072718ecce97204b6610827e1
#
_cell.length_a   1.000
_cell.length_b   1.000
_cell.length_c   1.000
_cell.angle_alpha   90.00
_cell.angle_beta   90.00
_cell.angle_gamma   90.00
#
_symmetry.space_group_name_H-M   'P 1'
#
loop_
_entity.id
_entity.type
_entity.pdbx_description
1 polymer ?
#
loop_
_entity_poly.entity_id
_entity_poly.type
_entity_poly.pdbx_seq_one_letter_code
_entity_poly.pdbx_strand_id
1 'polypeptide(L)'
;CIINGEEVFTGTTTTQVIPHNHGHVLANVHLAGKAEMEAACEAAVNAQQAWIDIGLEGRCAIFERCADLLAGDWRMRVNAATMLNQSKTAFQAEIDSACELIDFWRFNCHYARGFHDDFQPLVSPEGVQNSTEIRPLEGFVLSITPFNFTSIAANLPSAPAIVGCTGLWKPSRNSYHSNYVLMQLMMEAGLPPGVINFLPGSGAEITEVALANPDFAGLHFTGSTAVFQGLWQEIGLALPNLRSYPRIVGETGGKDFVVAHPDCDRQGLLVALLRGAFEYQGQKCSAASRAYVPRSVWNAIRDDLVSEISKIKMGDARDFTNFMTAVIDQRAFDKISGY
;
A
#
# COMPACT_ATOMS: atom_id res chain seq x y z
N CYS A 1 16.48 3.18 -7.41
CA CYS A 1 15.38 2.68 -8.25
C CYS A 1 15.66 1.22 -8.62
N ILE A 2 14.61 0.46 -8.95
CA ILE A 2 14.76 -0.86 -9.56
C ILE A 2 13.93 -0.84 -10.84
N ILE A 3 14.61 -0.98 -11.99
CA ILE A 3 14.00 -0.92 -13.32
C ILE A 3 14.45 -2.15 -14.09
N ASN A 4 13.51 -2.88 -14.66
CA ASN A 4 13.78 -4.13 -15.37
C ASN A 4 14.62 -5.13 -14.54
N GLY A 5 14.37 -5.20 -13.23
CA GLY A 5 15.08 -6.07 -12.30
C GLY A 5 16.47 -5.60 -11.87
N GLU A 6 16.96 -4.47 -12.38
CA GLU A 6 18.29 -3.94 -12.08
C GLU A 6 18.24 -2.71 -11.18
N GLU A 7 19.22 -2.58 -10.28
CA GLU A 7 19.39 -1.39 -9.47
C GLU A 7 19.96 -0.23 -10.29
N VAL A 8 19.24 0.91 -10.28
CA VAL A 8 19.64 2.13 -11.00
C VAL A 8 20.02 3.23 -10.02
N PHE A 9 21.27 3.70 -10.12
CA PHE A 9 21.86 4.76 -9.29
C PHE A 9 21.90 6.07 -10.07
N THR A 10 20.90 6.93 -9.87
CA THR A 10 20.72 8.19 -10.63
C THR A 10 21.66 9.32 -10.24
N GLY A 11 22.28 9.24 -9.05
CA GLY A 11 23.07 10.34 -8.50
C GLY A 11 22.26 11.40 -7.76
N THR A 12 20.99 11.60 -8.08
CA THR A 12 20.06 12.46 -7.31
C THR A 12 19.52 11.70 -6.11
N THR A 13 19.84 12.13 -4.90
CA THR A 13 19.52 11.35 -3.69
C THR A 13 18.70 12.14 -2.68
N THR A 14 17.99 11.39 -1.83
CA THR A 14 17.37 11.88 -0.60
C THR A 14 17.73 10.97 0.56
N THR A 15 17.74 11.53 1.77
CA THR A 15 18.06 10.78 2.98
C THR A 15 16.77 10.32 3.68
N GLN A 16 16.72 9.06 4.07
CA GLN A 16 15.70 8.51 4.95
C GLN A 16 16.24 8.46 6.38
N VAL A 17 15.53 9.06 7.31
CA VAL A 17 15.85 9.04 8.74
C VAL A 17 14.77 8.28 9.51
N ILE A 18 15.09 7.87 10.73
CA ILE A 18 14.08 7.31 11.65
C ILE A 18 13.22 8.48 12.18
N PRO A 19 11.86 8.44 12.03
CA PRO A 19 11.02 9.56 12.48
C PRO A 19 11.07 9.85 13.98
N HIS A 20 11.35 8.86 14.83
CA HIS A 20 11.54 9.06 16.27
C HIS A 20 13.02 9.27 16.66
N ASN A 21 13.95 9.28 15.69
CA ASN A 21 15.37 9.55 15.90
C ASN A 21 16.01 10.14 14.65
N HIS A 22 15.80 11.42 14.39
CA HIS A 22 16.26 12.12 13.18
C HIS A 22 17.79 12.11 12.98
N GLY A 23 18.56 11.84 14.04
CA GLY A 23 20.01 11.71 13.95
C GLY A 23 20.48 10.39 13.32
N HIS A 24 19.59 9.41 13.15
CA HIS A 24 19.91 8.12 12.56
C HIS A 24 19.45 8.03 11.11
N VAL A 25 20.40 7.93 10.20
CA VAL A 25 20.16 7.74 8.77
C VAL A 25 19.96 6.25 8.49
N LEU A 26 18.81 5.90 7.93
CA LEU A 26 18.46 4.53 7.49
C LEU A 26 19.03 4.23 6.11
N ALA A 27 18.88 5.17 5.18
CA ALA A 27 19.30 4.99 3.80
C ALA A 27 19.48 6.32 3.07
N ASN A 28 20.36 6.32 2.05
CA ASN A 28 20.37 7.32 0.99
C ASN A 28 19.71 6.71 -0.23
N VAL A 29 18.64 7.31 -0.70
CA VAL A 29 17.77 6.76 -1.76
C VAL A 29 17.94 7.57 -3.03
N HIS A 30 18.27 6.89 -4.13
CA HIS A 30 18.32 7.49 -5.46
C HIS A 30 16.90 7.73 -5.98
N LEU A 31 16.64 8.94 -6.43
CA LEU A 31 15.34 9.36 -6.96
C LEU A 31 15.32 9.21 -8.47
N ALA A 32 14.24 8.64 -8.99
CA ALA A 32 13.98 8.56 -10.41
C ALA A 32 13.69 9.96 -10.98
N GLY A 33 14.37 10.32 -12.06
CA GLY A 33 14.02 11.42 -12.92
C GLY A 33 13.20 10.95 -14.13
N LYS A 34 12.96 11.86 -15.07
CA LYS A 34 12.15 11.58 -16.26
C LYS A 34 12.68 10.40 -17.08
N ALA A 35 13.99 10.32 -17.28
CA ALA A 35 14.61 9.24 -18.06
C ALA A 35 14.39 7.85 -17.43
N GLU A 36 14.53 7.74 -16.12
CA GLU A 36 14.30 6.49 -15.40
C GLU A 36 12.80 6.11 -15.43
N MET A 37 11.92 7.10 -15.35
CA MET A 37 10.48 6.87 -15.43
C MET A 37 10.05 6.40 -16.82
N GLU A 38 10.59 6.99 -17.90
CA GLU A 38 10.37 6.55 -19.29
C GLU A 38 10.91 5.14 -19.51
N ALA A 39 12.12 4.83 -19.03
CA ALA A 39 12.70 3.49 -19.11
C ALA A 39 11.86 2.45 -18.35
N ALA A 40 11.28 2.81 -17.22
CA ALA A 40 10.41 1.92 -16.46
C ALA A 40 9.07 1.65 -17.19
N CYS A 41 8.50 2.65 -17.87
CA CYS A 41 7.32 2.46 -18.73
C CYS A 41 7.62 1.46 -19.85
N GLU A 42 8.77 1.63 -20.54
CA GLU A 42 9.21 0.72 -21.60
C GLU A 42 9.45 -0.71 -21.06
N ALA A 43 10.13 -0.84 -19.91
CA ALA A 43 10.36 -2.13 -19.28
C ALA A 43 9.05 -2.84 -18.92
N ALA A 44 8.06 -2.11 -18.39
CA ALA A 44 6.75 -2.65 -18.05
C ALA A 44 5.99 -3.16 -19.29
N VAL A 45 5.98 -2.38 -20.38
CA VAL A 45 5.33 -2.78 -21.63
C VAL A 45 6.01 -4.00 -22.24
N ASN A 46 7.34 -4.01 -22.27
CA ASN A 46 8.12 -5.12 -22.85
C ASN A 46 7.98 -6.44 -22.07
N ALA A 47 7.82 -6.37 -20.75
CA ALA A 47 7.66 -7.54 -19.90
C ALA A 47 6.27 -8.18 -19.98
N GLN A 48 5.24 -7.45 -20.45
CA GLN A 48 3.85 -7.85 -20.31
C GLN A 48 3.51 -9.19 -20.97
N GLN A 49 3.94 -9.41 -22.22
CA GLN A 49 3.58 -10.64 -22.92
C GLN A 49 4.17 -11.88 -22.24
N ALA A 50 5.46 -11.85 -21.89
CA ALA A 50 6.09 -12.96 -21.18
C ALA A 50 5.42 -13.22 -19.81
N TRP A 51 4.96 -12.16 -19.13
CA TRP A 51 4.22 -12.26 -17.88
C TRP A 51 2.83 -12.89 -18.05
N ILE A 52 2.15 -12.58 -19.14
CA ILE A 52 0.87 -13.22 -19.50
C ILE A 52 1.08 -14.71 -19.80
N ASP A 53 2.11 -15.05 -20.56
CA ASP A 53 2.40 -16.42 -21.03
C ASP A 53 2.72 -17.39 -19.88
N ILE A 54 3.21 -16.90 -18.73
CA ILE A 54 3.40 -17.72 -17.51
C ILE A 54 2.06 -18.32 -17.01
N GLY A 55 0.94 -17.72 -17.37
CA GLY A 55 -0.40 -18.15 -16.93
C GLY A 55 -0.73 -17.74 -15.49
N LEU A 56 -1.99 -17.87 -15.11
CA LEU A 56 -2.46 -17.46 -13.78
C LEU A 56 -1.75 -18.24 -12.66
N GLU A 57 -1.65 -19.56 -12.80
CA GLU A 57 -1.03 -20.40 -11.75
C GLU A 57 0.45 -20.10 -11.56
N GLY A 58 1.18 -19.84 -12.63
CA GLY A 58 2.59 -19.44 -12.53
C GLY A 58 2.75 -18.10 -11.81
N ARG A 59 1.89 -17.13 -12.09
CA ARG A 59 1.88 -15.82 -11.39
C ARG A 59 1.50 -15.98 -9.92
N CYS A 60 0.45 -16.73 -9.62
CA CYS A 60 0.05 -17.02 -8.25
C CYS A 60 1.15 -17.72 -7.45
N ALA A 61 1.84 -18.70 -8.04
CA ALA A 61 2.94 -19.39 -7.38
C ALA A 61 4.07 -18.46 -6.93
N ILE A 62 4.39 -17.40 -7.69
CA ILE A 62 5.39 -16.39 -7.31
C ILE A 62 4.90 -15.59 -6.09
N PHE A 63 3.65 -15.12 -6.08
CA PHE A 63 3.14 -14.32 -4.97
C PHE A 63 2.82 -15.16 -3.72
N GLU A 64 2.42 -16.41 -3.87
CA GLU A 64 2.34 -17.37 -2.76
C GLU A 64 3.72 -17.63 -2.15
N ARG A 65 4.77 -17.74 -2.98
CA ARG A 65 6.15 -17.80 -2.50
C ARG A 65 6.57 -16.50 -1.79
N CYS A 66 6.15 -15.33 -2.27
CA CYS A 66 6.35 -14.07 -1.53
C CYS A 66 5.72 -14.15 -0.13
N ALA A 67 4.50 -14.67 -0.03
CA ALA A 67 3.82 -14.84 1.25
C ALA A 67 4.57 -15.83 2.17
N ASP A 68 5.09 -16.91 1.64
CA ASP A 68 5.84 -17.92 2.42
C ASP A 68 7.20 -17.38 2.90
N LEU A 69 7.93 -16.65 2.05
CA LEU A 69 9.15 -15.96 2.46
C LEU A 69 8.87 -14.93 3.55
N LEU A 70 7.80 -14.15 3.41
CA LEU A 70 7.40 -13.17 4.42
C LEU A 70 6.90 -13.82 5.71
N ALA A 71 6.24 -14.97 5.65
CA ALA A 71 5.85 -15.72 6.82
C ALA A 71 7.05 -16.35 7.57
N GLY A 72 8.16 -16.55 6.87
CA GLY A 72 9.40 -17.15 7.36
C GLY A 72 10.54 -16.16 7.55
N ASP A 73 11.59 -16.32 6.77
CA ASP A 73 12.90 -15.68 6.96
C ASP A 73 12.87 -14.13 6.80
N TRP A 74 11.95 -13.60 6.01
CA TRP A 74 11.82 -12.17 5.78
C TRP A 74 11.00 -11.44 6.84
N ARG A 75 10.24 -12.16 7.68
CA ARG A 75 9.30 -11.56 8.63
C ARG A 75 9.93 -10.52 9.53
N MET A 76 10.98 -10.88 10.24
CA MET A 76 11.65 -9.98 11.16
C MET A 76 12.35 -8.83 10.44
N ARG A 77 12.87 -9.06 9.25
CA ARG A 77 13.53 -8.03 8.43
C ARG A 77 12.54 -6.97 7.96
N VAL A 78 11.38 -7.37 7.45
CA VAL A 78 10.32 -6.44 6.98
C VAL A 78 9.70 -5.70 8.17
N ASN A 79 9.44 -6.38 9.30
CA ASN A 79 8.97 -5.75 10.51
C ASN A 79 9.95 -4.69 11.04
N ALA A 80 11.23 -5.01 11.13
CA ALA A 80 12.25 -4.07 11.55
C ALA A 80 12.35 -2.85 10.62
N ALA A 81 12.32 -3.08 9.29
CA ALA A 81 12.30 -1.99 8.31
C ALA A 81 11.08 -1.07 8.50
N THR A 82 9.90 -1.64 8.75
CA THR A 82 8.66 -0.90 9.02
C THR A 82 8.73 -0.13 10.34
N MET A 83 9.22 -0.76 11.42
CA MET A 83 9.39 -0.12 12.72
C MET A 83 10.29 1.12 12.63
N LEU A 84 11.40 1.01 11.94
CA LEU A 84 12.39 2.07 11.86
C LEU A 84 11.99 3.16 10.85
N ASN A 85 11.53 2.80 9.66
CA ASN A 85 11.25 3.77 8.60
C ASN A 85 9.92 4.52 8.81
N GLN A 86 8.93 3.88 9.43
CA GLN A 86 7.59 4.45 9.63
C GLN A 86 7.27 4.76 11.09
N SER A 87 8.21 4.53 12.01
CA SER A 87 7.98 4.68 13.45
C SER A 87 6.76 3.90 13.94
N LYS A 88 6.72 2.60 13.64
CA LYS A 88 5.72 1.68 14.17
C LYS A 88 6.27 0.90 15.34
N THR A 89 5.42 0.56 16.30
CA THR A 89 5.78 -0.44 17.33
C THR A 89 5.89 -1.83 16.69
N ALA A 90 6.52 -2.77 17.38
CA ALA A 90 6.62 -4.15 16.90
C ALA A 90 5.24 -4.77 16.62
N PHE A 91 4.26 -4.50 17.49
CA PHE A 91 2.88 -4.97 17.33
C PHE A 91 2.22 -4.40 16.05
N GLN A 92 2.37 -3.10 15.82
CA GLN A 92 1.84 -2.44 14.62
C GLN A 92 2.54 -2.93 13.34
N ALA A 93 3.87 -3.09 13.37
CA ALA A 93 4.63 -3.59 12.24
C ALA A 93 4.23 -5.02 11.89
N GLU A 94 4.05 -5.88 12.89
CA GLU A 94 3.63 -7.27 12.69
C GLU A 94 2.29 -7.37 11.97
N ILE A 95 1.30 -6.55 12.35
CA ILE A 95 -0.02 -6.52 11.71
C ILE A 95 0.05 -5.83 10.35
N ASP A 96 0.51 -4.57 10.33
CA ASP A 96 0.39 -3.65 9.20
C ASP A 96 1.46 -3.87 8.12
N SER A 97 2.38 -4.82 8.30
CA SER A 97 3.36 -5.22 7.27
C SER A 97 3.35 -6.71 6.99
N ALA A 98 3.66 -7.57 7.98
CA ALA A 98 3.82 -8.99 7.72
C ALA A 98 2.48 -9.73 7.57
N CYS A 99 1.63 -9.72 8.62
CA CYS A 99 0.40 -10.51 8.62
C CYS A 99 -0.54 -10.10 7.48
N GLU A 100 -0.81 -8.82 7.35
CA GLU A 100 -1.75 -8.32 6.35
C GLU A 100 -1.27 -8.54 4.91
N LEU A 101 0.04 -8.38 4.64
CA LEU A 101 0.57 -8.61 3.30
C LEU A 101 0.58 -10.09 2.91
N ILE A 102 0.87 -10.99 3.86
CA ILE A 102 0.75 -12.44 3.66
C ILE A 102 -0.68 -12.78 3.25
N ASP A 103 -1.66 -12.21 3.96
CA ASP A 103 -3.07 -12.43 3.66
C ASP A 103 -3.47 -11.82 2.31
N PHE A 104 -3.03 -10.59 1.99
CA PHE A 104 -3.28 -9.99 0.68
C PHE A 104 -2.81 -10.90 -0.46
N TRP A 105 -1.58 -11.37 -0.43
CA TRP A 105 -1.06 -12.19 -1.51
C TRP A 105 -1.80 -13.54 -1.64
N ARG A 106 -2.09 -14.20 -0.51
CA ARG A 106 -2.81 -15.48 -0.51
C ARG A 106 -4.27 -15.31 -0.97
N PHE A 107 -4.97 -14.32 -0.43
CA PHE A 107 -6.36 -14.05 -0.83
C PHE A 107 -6.48 -13.54 -2.26
N ASN A 108 -5.58 -12.67 -2.71
CA ASN A 108 -5.60 -12.20 -4.10
C ASN A 108 -5.41 -13.36 -5.10
N CYS A 109 -4.52 -14.30 -4.82
CA CYS A 109 -4.37 -15.51 -5.63
C CYS A 109 -5.65 -16.37 -5.61
N HIS A 110 -6.25 -16.56 -4.44
CA HIS A 110 -7.51 -17.27 -4.30
C HIS A 110 -8.63 -16.63 -5.13
N TYR A 111 -8.83 -15.32 -5.00
CA TYR A 111 -9.85 -14.59 -5.75
C TYR A 111 -9.57 -14.56 -7.26
N ALA A 112 -8.30 -14.41 -7.67
CA ALA A 112 -7.95 -14.43 -9.08
C ALA A 112 -8.29 -15.77 -9.75
N ARG A 113 -8.11 -16.89 -9.04
CA ARG A 113 -8.57 -18.20 -9.51
C ARG A 113 -10.10 -18.28 -9.62
N GLY A 114 -10.83 -17.70 -8.65
CA GLY A 114 -12.29 -17.66 -8.65
C GLY A 114 -12.89 -16.84 -9.81
N PHE A 115 -12.20 -15.83 -10.30
CA PHE A 115 -12.73 -15.00 -11.40
C PHE A 115 -13.10 -15.80 -12.65
N HIS A 116 -12.35 -16.84 -12.98
CA HIS A 116 -12.64 -17.66 -14.15
C HIS A 116 -13.97 -18.40 -14.00
N ASP A 117 -14.27 -18.91 -12.83
CA ASP A 117 -15.49 -19.71 -12.58
C ASP A 117 -16.71 -18.79 -12.33
N ASP A 118 -16.53 -17.70 -11.58
CA ASP A 118 -17.59 -16.79 -11.17
C ASP A 118 -18.18 -15.98 -12.33
N PHE A 119 -17.40 -15.71 -13.37
CA PHE A 119 -17.83 -14.90 -14.51
C PHE A 119 -18.17 -15.70 -15.78
N GLN A 120 -18.31 -17.03 -15.68
CA GLN A 120 -18.77 -17.83 -16.81
C GLN A 120 -20.29 -17.60 -17.04
N PRO A 121 -20.76 -17.61 -18.29
CA PRO A 121 -22.16 -17.52 -18.60
C PRO A 121 -22.95 -18.66 -17.95
N LEU A 122 -24.04 -18.32 -17.24
CA LEU A 122 -24.87 -19.30 -16.55
C LEU A 122 -25.62 -20.27 -17.51
N VAL A 123 -25.91 -19.81 -18.70
CA VAL A 123 -26.71 -20.59 -19.70
C VAL A 123 -26.09 -20.42 -21.08
N SER A 124 -25.97 -21.55 -21.77
CA SER A 124 -25.71 -21.58 -23.21
C SER A 124 -26.93 -22.18 -23.92
N PRO A 125 -27.44 -21.55 -24.99
CA PRO A 125 -28.53 -22.13 -25.78
C PRO A 125 -28.13 -23.46 -26.42
N GLU A 126 -29.13 -24.26 -26.82
CA GLU A 126 -28.91 -25.54 -27.52
C GLU A 126 -28.05 -25.31 -28.79
N GLY A 127 -26.97 -26.09 -28.94
CA GLY A 127 -26.03 -25.99 -30.07
C GLY A 127 -25.07 -24.82 -30.02
N VAL A 128 -25.03 -24.02 -28.91
CA VAL A 128 -24.10 -22.90 -28.70
C VAL A 128 -23.40 -23.11 -27.38
N GLN A 129 -22.07 -22.83 -27.36
CA GLN A 129 -21.28 -22.70 -26.11
C GLN A 129 -20.85 -21.27 -25.94
N ASN A 130 -21.28 -20.63 -24.84
CA ASN A 130 -20.81 -19.34 -24.41
C ASN A 130 -19.72 -19.49 -23.35
N SER A 131 -18.67 -18.71 -23.45
CA SER A 131 -17.60 -18.66 -22.46
C SER A 131 -17.09 -17.24 -22.28
N THR A 132 -16.53 -16.96 -21.11
CA THR A 132 -15.83 -15.70 -20.84
C THR A 132 -14.33 -15.96 -20.82
N GLU A 133 -13.59 -15.18 -21.58
CA GLU A 133 -12.13 -15.12 -21.50
C GLU A 133 -11.72 -13.87 -20.73
N ILE A 134 -10.97 -14.07 -19.64
CA ILE A 134 -10.46 -12.97 -18.81
C ILE A 134 -9.05 -12.66 -19.27
N ARG A 135 -8.83 -11.41 -19.70
CA ARG A 135 -7.52 -10.92 -20.14
C ARG A 135 -7.04 -9.78 -19.23
N PRO A 136 -5.72 -9.65 -19.00
CA PRO A 136 -5.15 -8.48 -18.31
C PRO A 136 -5.42 -7.19 -19.10
N LEU A 137 -5.26 -6.06 -18.43
CA LEU A 137 -5.29 -4.76 -19.11
C LEU A 137 -4.12 -4.68 -20.10
N GLU A 138 -4.35 -4.07 -21.25
CA GLU A 138 -3.31 -3.80 -22.25
C GLU A 138 -2.53 -2.55 -21.84
N GLY A 139 -1.28 -2.75 -21.42
CA GLY A 139 -0.40 -1.71 -20.92
C GLY A 139 -0.05 -1.88 -19.44
N PHE A 140 0.44 -0.81 -18.80
CA PHE A 140 0.92 -0.86 -17.42
C PHE A 140 0.00 -0.11 -16.44
N VAL A 141 0.05 -0.51 -15.18
CA VAL A 141 -0.65 0.14 -14.06
C VAL A 141 0.33 0.97 -13.24
N LEU A 142 0.00 2.23 -12.96
CA LEU A 142 0.72 3.07 -12.02
C LEU A 142 0.17 2.85 -10.61
N SER A 143 1.01 2.35 -9.71
CA SER A 143 0.69 2.16 -8.30
C SER A 143 1.34 3.24 -7.45
N ILE A 144 0.55 4.14 -6.89
CA ILE A 144 1.00 5.20 -5.96
C ILE A 144 0.58 4.81 -4.55
N THR A 145 1.56 4.58 -3.68
CA THR A 145 1.33 3.87 -2.42
C THR A 145 1.55 4.74 -1.19
N PRO A 146 0.83 4.45 -0.07
CA PRO A 146 0.89 5.24 1.14
C PRO A 146 2.13 4.93 1.98
N PHE A 147 2.34 5.70 3.05
CA PHE A 147 3.43 5.46 4.00
C PHE A 147 3.01 4.60 5.21
N ASN A 148 1.71 4.61 5.54
CA ASN A 148 1.24 4.12 6.83
C ASN A 148 1.10 2.60 6.93
N PHE A 149 1.00 1.90 5.80
CA PHE A 149 0.93 0.43 5.74
C PHE A 149 1.93 -0.09 4.71
N THR A 150 2.94 -0.82 5.18
CA THR A 150 3.91 -1.50 4.31
C THR A 150 3.23 -2.59 3.48
N SER A 151 2.22 -3.25 4.06
CA SER A 151 1.36 -4.24 3.39
C SER A 151 0.62 -3.64 2.19
N ILE A 152 -0.09 -2.54 2.37
CA ILE A 152 -0.83 -1.85 1.31
C ILE A 152 0.14 -1.36 0.23
N ALA A 153 1.31 -0.85 0.64
CA ALA A 153 2.30 -0.35 -0.31
C ALA A 153 2.79 -1.42 -1.29
N ALA A 154 2.94 -2.68 -0.85
CA ALA A 154 3.30 -3.77 -1.76
C ALA A 154 2.09 -4.42 -2.43
N ASN A 155 0.91 -4.39 -1.78
CA ASN A 155 -0.31 -4.92 -2.36
C ASN A 155 -0.74 -4.17 -3.63
N LEU A 156 -0.60 -2.84 -3.66
CA LEU A 156 -1.04 -2.04 -4.80
C LEU A 156 -0.37 -2.43 -6.13
N PRO A 157 0.96 -2.61 -6.23
CA PRO A 157 1.59 -3.09 -7.46
C PRO A 157 1.39 -4.59 -7.69
N SER A 158 1.26 -5.42 -6.64
CA SER A 158 1.16 -6.87 -6.77
C SER A 158 -0.23 -7.36 -7.17
N ALA A 159 -1.31 -6.72 -6.71
CA ALA A 159 -2.66 -7.12 -7.07
C ALA A 159 -2.91 -7.10 -8.60
N PRO A 160 -2.61 -6.02 -9.34
CA PRO A 160 -2.71 -6.05 -10.80
C PRO A 160 -1.69 -7.01 -11.44
N ALA A 161 -0.51 -7.22 -10.83
CA ALA A 161 0.47 -8.15 -11.35
C ALA A 161 -0.02 -9.61 -11.31
N ILE A 162 -0.68 -10.04 -10.25
CA ILE A 162 -1.27 -11.38 -10.11
C ILE A 162 -2.24 -11.67 -11.28
N VAL A 163 -3.02 -10.69 -11.71
CA VAL A 163 -3.96 -10.85 -12.82
C VAL A 163 -3.33 -10.56 -14.20
N GLY A 164 -2.02 -10.43 -14.29
CA GLY A 164 -1.26 -10.39 -15.55
C GLY A 164 -0.90 -8.98 -16.06
N CYS A 165 -1.17 -7.93 -15.29
CA CYS A 165 -0.68 -6.58 -15.62
C CYS A 165 0.78 -6.41 -15.21
N THR A 166 1.48 -5.48 -15.85
CA THR A 166 2.77 -4.98 -15.38
C THR A 166 2.62 -3.59 -14.80
N GLY A 167 3.64 -3.05 -14.10
CA GLY A 167 3.41 -1.79 -13.44
C GLY A 167 4.62 -1.02 -12.99
N LEU A 168 4.31 0.23 -12.63
CA LEU A 168 5.21 1.17 -12.00
C LEU A 168 4.80 1.31 -10.53
N TRP A 169 5.72 1.10 -9.62
CA TRP A 169 5.50 1.29 -8.19
C TRP A 169 6.16 2.58 -7.72
N LYS A 170 5.35 3.60 -7.47
CA LYS A 170 5.78 4.85 -6.86
C LYS A 170 5.52 4.81 -5.36
N PRO A 171 6.52 4.49 -4.51
CA PRO A 171 6.37 4.46 -3.06
C PRO A 171 6.22 5.86 -2.46
N SER A 172 5.63 5.95 -1.27
CA SER A 172 5.66 7.20 -0.51
C SER A 172 7.09 7.61 -0.16
N ARG A 173 7.37 8.91 -0.19
CA ARG A 173 8.69 9.44 0.18
C ARG A 173 9.10 9.09 1.62
N ASN A 174 8.14 8.80 2.48
CA ASN A 174 8.37 8.51 3.89
C ASN A 174 8.52 7.00 4.18
N SER A 175 8.51 6.14 3.15
CA SER A 175 8.61 4.69 3.28
C SER A 175 9.48 4.03 2.20
N TYR A 176 10.43 4.77 1.63
CA TYR A 176 11.29 4.22 0.56
C TYR A 176 12.07 3.00 1.01
N HIS A 177 12.67 3.04 2.22
CA HIS A 177 13.49 1.94 2.72
C HIS A 177 12.68 0.66 2.96
N SER A 178 11.57 0.74 3.68
CA SER A 178 10.72 -0.44 3.96
C SER A 178 10.15 -1.04 2.68
N ASN A 179 9.76 -0.22 1.72
CA ASN A 179 9.21 -0.68 0.44
C ASN A 179 10.30 -1.26 -0.48
N TYR A 180 11.53 -0.73 -0.42
CA TYR A 180 12.67 -1.33 -1.12
C TYR A 180 12.97 -2.75 -0.58
N VAL A 181 12.90 -2.95 0.75
CA VAL A 181 13.06 -4.28 1.36
C VAL A 181 12.01 -5.27 0.83
N LEU A 182 10.77 -4.82 0.62
CA LEU A 182 9.73 -5.67 0.01
C LEU A 182 9.98 -5.94 -1.47
N MET A 183 10.50 -4.96 -2.22
CA MET A 183 10.87 -5.21 -3.62
C MET A 183 11.97 -6.27 -3.73
N GLN A 184 12.96 -6.25 -2.82
CA GLN A 184 13.99 -7.30 -2.74
C GLN A 184 13.38 -8.68 -2.44
N LEU A 185 12.40 -8.75 -1.52
CA LEU A 185 11.68 -10.00 -1.22
C LEU A 185 10.97 -10.54 -2.47
N MET A 186 10.26 -9.69 -3.20
CA MET A 186 9.56 -10.10 -4.43
C MET A 186 10.53 -10.60 -5.51
N MET A 187 11.68 -9.96 -5.65
CA MET A 187 12.74 -10.42 -6.57
C MET A 187 13.30 -11.78 -6.14
N GLU A 188 13.54 -11.99 -4.84
CA GLU A 188 13.98 -13.30 -4.31
C GLU A 188 12.92 -14.40 -4.50
N ALA A 189 11.66 -14.04 -4.45
CA ALA A 189 10.55 -14.95 -4.75
C ALA A 189 10.46 -15.35 -6.22
N GLY A 190 11.18 -14.65 -7.11
CA GLY A 190 11.23 -14.94 -8.54
C GLY A 190 10.35 -14.02 -9.40
N LEU A 191 10.00 -12.82 -8.90
CA LEU A 191 9.32 -11.81 -9.71
C LEU A 191 10.20 -11.48 -10.94
N PRO A 192 9.71 -11.67 -12.18
CA PRO A 192 10.51 -11.41 -13.35
C PRO A 192 10.85 -9.92 -13.56
N PRO A 193 11.99 -9.62 -14.20
CA PRO A 193 12.37 -8.26 -14.58
C PRO A 193 11.24 -7.54 -15.35
N GLY A 194 11.04 -6.25 -15.06
CA GLY A 194 10.07 -5.40 -15.73
C GLY A 194 8.62 -5.54 -15.28
N VAL A 195 8.23 -6.62 -14.58
CA VAL A 195 6.85 -6.82 -14.13
C VAL A 195 6.42 -5.75 -13.12
N ILE A 196 7.27 -5.44 -12.14
CA ILE A 196 7.09 -4.31 -11.24
C ILE A 196 8.39 -3.50 -11.23
N ASN A 197 8.30 -2.20 -11.53
CA ASN A 197 9.42 -1.28 -11.54
C ASN A 197 9.30 -0.31 -10.36
N PHE A 198 10.30 -0.27 -9.48
CA PHE A 198 10.28 0.50 -8.22
C PHE A 198 10.94 1.87 -8.40
N LEU A 199 10.14 2.94 -8.27
CA LEU A 199 10.49 4.31 -8.63
C LEU A 199 10.32 5.28 -7.45
N PRO A 200 11.27 5.36 -6.50
CA PRO A 200 11.34 6.50 -5.59
C PRO A 200 11.47 7.80 -6.38
N GLY A 201 10.60 8.79 -6.13
CA GLY A 201 10.62 10.03 -6.89
C GLY A 201 9.41 10.92 -6.67
N SER A 202 9.30 11.95 -7.49
CA SER A 202 8.19 12.89 -7.50
C SER A 202 6.89 12.23 -8.01
N GLY A 203 5.79 12.35 -7.25
CA GLY A 203 4.49 11.85 -7.68
C GLY A 203 3.95 12.60 -8.90
N ALA A 204 4.19 13.89 -8.99
CA ALA A 204 3.75 14.69 -10.13
C ALA A 204 4.52 14.31 -11.41
N GLU A 205 5.84 14.20 -11.35
CA GLU A 205 6.66 13.83 -12.51
C GLU A 205 6.35 12.42 -13.03
N ILE A 206 6.21 11.43 -12.13
CA ILE A 206 5.86 10.06 -12.57
C ILE A 206 4.46 10.02 -13.20
N THR A 207 3.49 10.79 -12.66
CA THR A 207 2.16 10.88 -13.23
C THR A 207 2.20 11.52 -14.63
N GLU A 208 2.93 12.63 -14.79
CA GLU A 208 3.11 13.29 -16.08
C GLU A 208 3.69 12.33 -17.13
N VAL A 209 4.77 11.63 -16.80
CA VAL A 209 5.41 10.66 -17.70
C VAL A 209 4.47 9.49 -18.01
N ALA A 210 3.81 8.94 -17.00
CA ALA A 210 2.90 7.80 -17.19
C ALA A 210 1.71 8.17 -18.08
N LEU A 211 1.09 9.34 -17.89
CA LEU A 211 -0.06 9.80 -18.67
C LEU A 211 0.29 10.27 -20.09
N ALA A 212 1.55 10.63 -20.34
CA ALA A 212 2.06 10.89 -21.67
C ALA A 212 2.26 9.60 -22.50
N ASN A 213 2.33 8.44 -21.85
CA ASN A 213 2.52 7.16 -22.51
C ASN A 213 1.16 6.55 -22.91
N PRO A 214 0.95 6.20 -24.21
CA PRO A 214 -0.32 5.64 -24.67
C PRO A 214 -0.68 4.29 -24.05
N ASP A 215 0.30 3.57 -23.50
CA ASP A 215 0.11 2.28 -22.83
C ASP A 215 -0.25 2.39 -21.34
N PHE A 216 -0.57 3.59 -20.86
CA PHE A 216 -1.11 3.75 -19.50
C PHE A 216 -2.51 3.10 -19.41
N ALA A 217 -2.60 1.99 -18.67
CA ALA A 217 -3.82 1.18 -18.59
C ALA A 217 -4.58 1.34 -17.26
N GLY A 218 -3.96 1.90 -16.22
CA GLY A 218 -4.65 2.09 -14.95
C GLY A 218 -3.85 2.79 -13.87
N LEU A 219 -4.59 3.26 -12.87
CA LEU A 219 -4.09 3.82 -11.62
C LEU A 219 -4.58 2.96 -10.45
N HIS A 220 -3.66 2.52 -9.59
CA HIS A 220 -3.97 1.95 -8.27
C HIS A 220 -3.38 2.86 -7.19
N PHE A 221 -4.25 3.52 -6.44
CA PHE A 221 -3.86 4.63 -5.55
C PHE A 221 -4.36 4.40 -4.13
N THR A 222 -3.49 4.66 -3.16
CA THR A 222 -3.90 4.89 -1.77
C THR A 222 -3.18 6.12 -1.22
N GLY A 223 -3.95 7.08 -0.72
CA GLY A 223 -3.41 8.34 -0.21
C GLY A 223 -4.48 9.37 0.14
N SER A 224 -4.16 10.66 -0.01
CA SER A 224 -5.11 11.72 0.32
C SER A 224 -6.18 11.92 -0.75
N THR A 225 -7.41 12.22 -0.32
CA THR A 225 -8.55 12.49 -1.21
C THR A 225 -8.25 13.59 -2.24
N ALA A 226 -7.62 14.69 -1.81
CA ALA A 226 -7.30 15.79 -2.72
C ALA A 226 -6.32 15.38 -3.84
N VAL A 227 -5.32 14.56 -3.53
CA VAL A 227 -4.40 14.02 -4.55
C VAL A 227 -5.15 13.09 -5.50
N PHE A 228 -6.00 12.21 -4.99
CA PHE A 228 -6.79 11.30 -5.83
C PHE A 228 -7.73 12.04 -6.79
N GLN A 229 -8.39 13.09 -6.33
CA GLN A 229 -9.23 13.94 -7.17
C GLN A 229 -8.45 14.61 -8.30
N GLY A 230 -7.23 15.11 -8.00
CA GLY A 230 -6.34 15.68 -9.01
C GLY A 230 -5.91 14.63 -10.05
N LEU A 231 -5.47 13.44 -9.60
CA LEU A 231 -5.09 12.33 -10.49
C LEU A 231 -6.25 11.90 -11.40
N TRP A 232 -7.47 11.84 -10.87
CA TRP A 232 -8.66 11.52 -11.66
C TRP A 232 -8.90 12.54 -12.77
N GLN A 233 -8.76 13.83 -12.43
CA GLN A 233 -8.91 14.91 -13.41
C GLN A 233 -7.82 14.84 -14.49
N GLU A 234 -6.55 14.62 -14.11
CA GLU A 234 -5.43 14.50 -15.04
C GLU A 234 -5.60 13.31 -16.00
N ILE A 235 -6.04 12.15 -15.49
CA ILE A 235 -6.35 10.97 -16.30
C ILE A 235 -7.49 11.28 -17.28
N GLY A 236 -8.55 11.98 -16.84
CA GLY A 236 -9.65 12.39 -17.72
C GLY A 236 -9.19 13.27 -18.88
N LEU A 237 -8.25 14.17 -18.63
CA LEU A 237 -7.67 15.05 -19.66
C LEU A 237 -6.73 14.28 -20.61
N ALA A 238 -6.08 13.22 -20.15
CA ALA A 238 -5.17 12.41 -20.96
C ALA A 238 -5.88 11.40 -21.89
N LEU A 239 -7.17 11.11 -21.69
CA LEU A 239 -7.92 10.09 -22.44
C LEU A 239 -7.72 10.11 -23.96
N PRO A 240 -7.68 11.28 -24.67
CA PRO A 240 -7.49 11.29 -26.11
C PRO A 240 -6.16 10.69 -26.59
N ASN A 241 -5.15 10.59 -25.71
CA ASN A 241 -3.82 10.11 -26.03
C ASN A 241 -3.61 8.64 -25.67
N LEU A 242 -4.55 8.02 -24.93
CA LEU A 242 -4.45 6.67 -24.43
C LEU A 242 -5.06 5.64 -25.39
N ARG A 243 -4.50 4.44 -25.46
CA ARG A 243 -5.01 3.36 -26.30
C ARG A 243 -6.32 2.78 -25.81
N SER A 244 -6.57 2.80 -24.50
CA SER A 244 -7.80 2.28 -23.90
C SER A 244 -8.25 3.18 -22.74
N TYR A 245 -9.47 2.94 -22.26
CA TYR A 245 -9.96 3.62 -21.05
C TYR A 245 -9.29 3.04 -19.82
N PRO A 246 -8.45 3.80 -19.10
CA PRO A 246 -7.72 3.29 -17.93
C PRO A 246 -8.66 2.95 -16.79
N ARG A 247 -8.31 1.95 -16.00
CA ARG A 247 -9.00 1.63 -14.76
C ARG A 247 -8.45 2.46 -13.62
N ILE A 248 -9.33 3.04 -12.83
CA ILE A 248 -8.95 3.87 -11.67
C ILE A 248 -9.48 3.19 -10.42
N VAL A 249 -8.57 2.75 -9.56
CA VAL A 249 -8.87 2.18 -8.24
C VAL A 249 -8.21 3.06 -7.20
N GLY A 250 -8.98 3.63 -6.30
CA GLY A 250 -8.47 4.54 -5.30
C GLY A 250 -9.09 4.33 -3.93
N GLU A 251 -8.23 4.27 -2.92
CA GLU A 251 -8.58 4.33 -1.52
C GLU A 251 -8.03 5.62 -0.92
N THR A 252 -8.88 6.35 -0.21
CA THR A 252 -8.50 7.64 0.37
C THR A 252 -8.72 7.65 1.88
N GLY A 253 -8.53 8.81 2.53
CA GLY A 253 -8.73 8.94 3.97
C GLY A 253 -10.16 8.66 4.40
N GLY A 254 -10.31 7.99 5.53
CA GLY A 254 -11.58 7.68 6.17
C GLY A 254 -11.93 8.64 7.30
N LYS A 255 -13.20 8.56 7.75
CA LYS A 255 -13.74 9.21 8.96
C LYS A 255 -14.52 8.16 9.76
N ASP A 256 -13.83 7.10 10.15
CA ASP A 256 -14.41 5.94 10.79
C ASP A 256 -14.94 6.28 12.17
N PHE A 257 -15.93 5.52 12.64
CA PHE A 257 -16.63 5.86 13.85
C PHE A 257 -16.94 4.62 14.71
N VAL A 258 -17.15 4.86 15.99
CA VAL A 258 -17.62 3.88 16.96
C VAL A 258 -19.05 4.24 17.38
N VAL A 259 -19.97 3.26 17.31
CA VAL A 259 -21.34 3.39 17.83
C VAL A 259 -21.50 2.46 19.04
N ALA A 260 -21.80 3.01 20.20
CA ALA A 260 -22.00 2.25 21.43
C ALA A 260 -23.49 2.08 21.73
N HIS A 261 -23.90 0.86 22.09
CA HIS A 261 -25.22 0.59 22.65
C HIS A 261 -25.24 0.86 24.17
N PRO A 262 -26.37 1.23 24.80
CA PRO A 262 -26.44 1.44 26.24
C PRO A 262 -25.99 0.26 27.12
N ASP A 263 -26.16 -0.98 26.62
CA ASP A 263 -25.76 -2.23 27.29
C ASP A 263 -24.37 -2.73 26.87
N CYS A 264 -23.56 -1.91 26.18
CA CYS A 264 -22.24 -2.33 25.78
C CYS A 264 -21.34 -2.60 26.98
N ASP A 265 -20.35 -3.48 26.79
CA ASP A 265 -19.24 -3.61 27.74
C ASP A 265 -18.44 -2.30 27.78
N ARG A 266 -18.47 -1.64 28.93
CA ARG A 266 -17.83 -0.33 29.12
C ARG A 266 -16.31 -0.39 29.05
N GLN A 267 -15.72 -1.46 29.56
CA GLN A 267 -14.27 -1.65 29.52
C GLN A 267 -13.80 -1.94 28.08
N GLY A 268 -14.52 -2.79 27.36
CA GLY A 268 -14.27 -3.04 25.95
C GLY A 268 -14.42 -1.78 25.10
N LEU A 269 -15.46 -0.95 25.36
CA LEU A 269 -15.64 0.34 24.68
C LEU A 269 -14.47 1.31 24.96
N LEU A 270 -14.01 1.41 26.22
CA LEU A 270 -12.89 2.26 26.59
C LEU A 270 -11.62 1.88 25.80
N VAL A 271 -11.31 0.59 25.77
CA VAL A 271 -10.15 0.07 25.01
C VAL A 271 -10.31 0.33 23.50
N ALA A 272 -11.51 0.10 22.95
CA ALA A 272 -11.80 0.33 21.53
C ALA A 272 -11.62 1.81 21.15
N LEU A 273 -12.09 2.74 21.97
CA LEU A 273 -11.94 4.18 21.75
C LEU A 273 -10.46 4.60 21.81
N LEU A 274 -9.71 4.09 22.80
CA LEU A 274 -8.31 4.42 22.98
C LEU A 274 -7.46 3.87 21.83
N ARG A 275 -7.58 2.58 21.52
CA ARG A 275 -6.82 1.97 20.45
C ARG A 275 -7.24 2.48 19.07
N GLY A 276 -8.53 2.55 18.82
CA GLY A 276 -9.06 2.99 17.53
C GLY A 276 -8.67 4.42 17.15
N ALA A 277 -8.57 5.33 18.13
CA ALA A 277 -8.22 6.73 17.87
C ALA A 277 -6.71 7.00 17.88
N PHE A 278 -5.93 6.35 18.75
CA PHE A 278 -4.55 6.74 19.02
C PHE A 278 -3.49 5.77 18.50
N GLU A 279 -3.86 4.53 18.16
CA GLU A 279 -2.90 3.59 17.59
C GLU A 279 -2.25 4.17 16.33
N TYR A 280 -0.93 4.03 16.24
CA TYR A 280 -0.12 4.66 15.20
C TYR A 280 -0.39 6.16 15.04
N GLN A 281 -0.57 6.86 16.17
CA GLN A 281 -0.78 8.32 16.25
C GLN A 281 -1.98 8.79 15.40
N GLY A 282 -3.00 7.91 15.19
CA GLY A 282 -4.16 8.18 14.35
C GLY A 282 -3.86 8.28 12.85
N GLN A 283 -2.67 7.86 12.40
CA GLN A 283 -2.24 7.97 10.99
C GLN A 283 -2.73 6.79 10.13
N LYS A 284 -3.93 6.29 10.40
CA LYS A 284 -4.59 5.23 9.62
C LYS A 284 -5.85 5.77 8.95
N CYS A 285 -6.14 5.32 7.73
CA CYS A 285 -7.40 5.63 7.05
C CYS A 285 -8.62 5.15 7.84
N SER A 286 -8.46 4.06 8.61
CA SER A 286 -9.45 3.44 9.48
C SER A 286 -9.41 3.90 10.95
N ALA A 287 -8.64 4.96 11.29
CA ALA A 287 -8.62 5.47 12.66
C ALA A 287 -9.99 6.02 13.09
N ALA A 288 -10.43 5.67 14.29
CA ALA A 288 -11.69 6.15 14.84
C ALA A 288 -11.62 7.65 15.11
N SER A 289 -12.32 8.44 14.32
CA SER A 289 -12.33 9.90 14.39
C SER A 289 -13.62 10.46 15.01
N ARG A 290 -14.58 9.61 15.32
CA ARG A 290 -15.85 9.97 15.98
C ARG A 290 -16.39 8.81 16.81
N ALA A 291 -17.02 9.15 17.95
CA ALA A 291 -17.73 8.18 18.76
C ALA A 291 -19.16 8.67 19.05
N TYR A 292 -20.13 7.79 18.84
CA TYR A 292 -21.53 7.99 19.20
C TYR A 292 -21.81 7.15 20.45
N VAL A 293 -21.82 7.81 21.61
CA VAL A 293 -21.90 7.15 22.91
C VAL A 293 -23.12 7.67 23.67
N PRO A 294 -24.00 6.78 24.18
CA PRO A 294 -25.11 7.19 25.04
C PRO A 294 -24.61 7.99 26.26
N ARG A 295 -25.35 9.02 26.66
CA ARG A 295 -24.95 9.88 27.78
C ARG A 295 -24.67 9.11 29.08
N SER A 296 -25.46 8.08 29.36
CA SER A 296 -25.28 7.23 30.55
C SER A 296 -23.95 6.47 30.51
N VAL A 297 -23.58 5.94 29.32
CA VAL A 297 -22.31 5.23 29.12
C VAL A 297 -21.14 6.22 29.16
N TRP A 298 -21.26 7.36 28.46
CA TRP A 298 -20.22 8.40 28.45
C TRP A 298 -19.89 8.90 29.86
N ASN A 299 -20.91 9.21 30.66
CA ASN A 299 -20.70 9.66 32.03
C ASN A 299 -20.00 8.62 32.91
N ALA A 300 -20.13 7.35 32.58
CA ALA A 300 -19.51 6.27 33.34
C ALA A 300 -18.05 5.99 32.91
N ILE A 301 -17.64 6.30 31.67
CA ILE A 301 -16.31 5.96 31.16
C ILE A 301 -15.39 7.15 30.91
N ARG A 302 -15.92 8.38 30.88
CA ARG A 302 -15.17 9.58 30.49
C ARG A 302 -13.91 9.80 31.31
N ASP A 303 -14.01 9.73 32.61
CA ASP A 303 -12.91 10.05 33.53
C ASP A 303 -11.83 8.93 33.45
N ASP A 304 -12.25 7.68 33.32
CA ASP A 304 -11.36 6.55 33.10
C ASP A 304 -10.66 6.68 31.74
N LEU A 305 -11.37 7.04 30.67
CA LEU A 305 -10.79 7.25 29.35
C LEU A 305 -9.71 8.35 29.37
N VAL A 306 -9.99 9.49 30.01
CA VAL A 306 -9.00 10.58 30.15
C VAL A 306 -7.79 10.10 30.95
N SER A 307 -8.00 9.34 32.03
CA SER A 307 -6.94 8.74 32.83
C SER A 307 -6.07 7.80 32.00
N GLU A 308 -6.67 6.91 31.20
CA GLU A 308 -5.91 5.98 30.36
C GLU A 308 -5.16 6.69 29.23
N ILE A 309 -5.75 7.71 28.60
CA ILE A 309 -5.05 8.55 27.60
C ILE A 309 -3.80 9.18 28.21
N SER A 310 -3.89 9.70 29.45
CA SER A 310 -2.75 10.32 30.13
C SER A 310 -1.62 9.36 30.48
N LYS A 311 -1.87 8.06 30.50
CA LYS A 311 -0.88 6.98 30.75
C LYS A 311 -0.22 6.46 29.49
N ILE A 312 -0.64 6.91 28.29
CA ILE A 312 -0.06 6.45 27.03
C ILE A 312 1.44 6.77 27.01
N LYS A 313 2.26 5.71 26.87
CA LYS A 313 3.69 5.86 26.72
C LYS A 313 4.05 6.05 25.25
N MET A 314 4.89 7.04 24.99
CA MET A 314 5.46 7.32 23.66
C MET A 314 6.99 7.24 23.75
N GLY A 315 7.61 6.70 22.71
CA GLY A 315 9.08 6.61 22.69
C GLY A 315 9.65 5.85 21.50
N ASP A 316 10.83 5.31 21.70
CA ASP A 316 11.54 4.52 20.69
C ASP A 316 10.80 3.21 20.37
N ALA A 317 10.74 2.83 19.11
CA ALA A 317 10.10 1.60 18.65
C ALA A 317 10.75 0.31 19.18
N ARG A 318 12.01 0.38 19.64
CA ARG A 318 12.74 -0.73 20.25
C ARG A 318 12.31 -1.01 21.70
N ASP A 319 11.67 -0.06 22.36
CA ASP A 319 11.05 -0.26 23.66
C ASP A 319 9.60 -0.76 23.48
N PHE A 320 9.41 -2.06 23.59
CA PHE A 320 8.10 -2.70 23.38
C PHE A 320 7.05 -2.35 24.44
N THR A 321 7.40 -1.58 25.46
CA THR A 321 6.43 -1.03 26.43
C THR A 321 5.75 0.24 25.93
N ASN A 322 6.25 0.87 24.87
CA ASN A 322 5.62 2.04 24.26
C ASN A 322 4.37 1.65 23.46
N PHE A 323 3.29 2.38 23.70
CA PHE A 323 2.05 2.22 22.94
C PHE A 323 2.14 2.82 21.53
N MET A 324 2.84 3.94 21.41
CA MET A 324 3.05 4.66 20.15
C MET A 324 4.44 5.29 20.10
N THR A 325 4.84 5.75 18.93
CA THR A 325 6.12 6.40 18.66
C THR A 325 5.91 7.81 18.11
N ALA A 326 6.74 8.27 17.15
CA ALA A 326 6.56 9.59 16.52
C ALA A 326 5.61 9.54 15.32
N VAL A 327 5.02 10.69 14.99
CA VAL A 327 4.39 10.91 13.67
C VAL A 327 5.44 10.88 12.56
N ILE A 328 4.99 10.63 11.33
CA ILE A 328 5.89 10.28 10.22
C ILE A 328 6.85 11.41 9.80
N ASP A 329 6.41 12.66 9.83
CA ASP A 329 7.21 13.82 9.45
C ASP A 329 6.67 15.12 10.06
N GLN A 330 7.40 16.23 9.87
CA GLN A 330 7.00 17.54 10.35
C GLN A 330 5.65 18.00 9.80
N ARG A 331 5.35 17.69 8.55
CA ARG A 331 4.08 18.05 7.92
C ARG A 331 2.89 17.35 8.60
N ALA A 332 3.07 16.09 8.98
CA ALA A 332 2.06 15.34 9.75
C ALA A 332 1.90 15.93 11.16
N PHE A 333 3.02 16.31 11.82
CA PHE A 333 3.00 16.97 13.12
C PHE A 333 2.22 18.30 13.07
N ASP A 334 2.55 19.18 12.12
CA ASP A 334 1.88 20.47 11.97
C ASP A 334 0.39 20.33 11.70
N LYS A 335 0.01 19.38 10.84
CA LYS A 335 -1.39 19.09 10.53
C LYS A 335 -2.16 18.59 11.74
N ILE A 336 -1.60 17.63 12.49
CA ILE A 336 -2.26 17.02 13.65
C ILE A 336 -2.36 18.03 14.80
N SER A 337 -1.31 18.82 15.03
CA SER A 337 -1.30 19.85 16.07
C SER A 337 -2.27 21.00 15.79
N GLY A 338 -2.74 21.15 14.55
CA GLY A 338 -3.74 22.14 14.17
C GLY A 338 -5.19 21.76 14.49
N TYR A 339 -5.44 20.52 14.94
CA TYR A 339 -6.77 20.06 15.38
C TYR A 339 -7.03 20.32 16.86
#